data_4b8e68797c95d45be896a409144c182a
#
_entry.id   4b8e68797c95d45be896a409144c182a
#
_cell.length_a   1.000
_cell.length_b   1.000
_cell.length_c   1.000
_cell.angle_alpha   90.00
_cell.angle_beta   90.00
_cell.angle_gamma   90.00
#
_symmetry.space_group_name_H-M   'P 1'
#
loop_
_entity.id
_entity.type
_entity.pdbx_description
1 polymer ?
#
loop_
_entity_poly.entity_id
_entity_poly.type
_entity_poly.pdbx_seq_one_letter_code
_entity_poly.pdbx_strand_id
1 'polypeptide(L)'
;MNNFREIFRKLDIGFSPDKEDKLVGYMEEILELNQHINLTAITDREEFIKKHYIDSLLCVGYEEFKKAKTIIDVGTGGGFPGVPLAIAFPEKKFILIDSLNKRI
;
A
#
# COMPACT_ATOMS: atom_id res chain seq x y z
N MET A 1 -15.54 -9.72 5.43
CA MET A 1 -14.97 -8.38 5.21
C MET A 1 -13.59 -8.27 5.82
N ASN A 2 -12.66 -7.69 5.09
CA ASN A 2 -11.31 -7.54 5.58
C ASN A 2 -11.24 -6.45 6.62
N ASN A 3 -10.58 -6.75 7.74
CA ASN A 3 -10.42 -5.86 8.86
C ASN A 3 -8.93 -5.52 8.99
N PHE A 4 -8.60 -4.24 8.89
CA PHE A 4 -7.19 -3.85 8.90
C PHE A 4 -6.51 -4.19 10.23
N ARG A 5 -7.22 -4.06 11.34
CA ARG A 5 -6.64 -4.43 12.64
C ARG A 5 -6.23 -5.90 12.64
N GLU A 6 -7.09 -6.75 12.09
CA GLU A 6 -6.82 -8.18 12.04
C GLU A 6 -5.68 -8.50 11.07
N ILE A 7 -5.66 -7.83 9.92
CA ILE A 7 -4.59 -8.03 8.95
C ILE A 7 -3.25 -7.65 9.55
N PHE A 8 -3.19 -6.49 10.19
CA PHE A 8 -1.93 -6.03 10.81
C PHE A 8 -1.49 -6.97 11.91
N ARG A 9 -2.45 -7.49 12.68
CA ARG A 9 -2.12 -8.43 13.75
C ARG A 9 -1.51 -9.72 13.19
N LYS A 10 -2.09 -10.22 12.13
CA LYS A 10 -1.58 -11.46 11.52
C LYS A 10 -0.20 -11.29 10.91
N LEU A 11 0.09 -10.10 10.44
CA LEU A 11 1.39 -9.82 9.82
C LEU A 11 2.39 -9.25 10.83
N ASP A 12 1.99 -9.10 12.08
CA ASP A 12 2.83 -8.58 13.14
C ASP A 12 3.28 -7.16 12.83
N ILE A 13 2.35 -6.34 12.36
CA ILE A 13 2.59 -4.92 12.09
C ILE A 13 1.85 -4.10 13.11
N GLY A 14 2.50 -3.07 13.66
CA GLY A 14 1.85 -2.18 14.61
C GLY A 14 0.67 -1.47 13.98
N PHE A 15 -0.48 -1.55 14.64
CA PHE A 15 -1.70 -0.96 14.14
C PHE A 15 -1.99 0.37 14.82
N SER A 16 -2.60 1.30 14.08
CA SER A 16 -3.19 2.50 14.66
C SER A 16 -4.38 2.92 13.80
N PRO A 17 -5.38 3.58 14.39
CA PRO A 17 -6.50 4.08 13.59
C PRO A 17 -6.06 5.06 12.51
N ASP A 18 -4.98 5.81 12.75
CA ASP A 18 -4.45 6.73 11.75
C ASP A 18 -3.97 6.00 10.52
N LYS A 19 -3.32 4.86 10.70
CA LYS A 19 -2.88 4.06 9.56
C LYS A 19 -4.07 3.54 8.77
N GLU A 20 -5.11 3.09 9.46
CA GLU A 20 -6.30 2.61 8.78
C GLU A 20 -6.95 3.73 7.98
N ASP A 21 -7.07 4.93 8.58
CA ASP A 21 -7.66 6.06 7.88
C ASP A 21 -6.89 6.38 6.61
N LYS A 22 -5.57 6.34 6.67
CA LYS A 22 -4.76 6.64 5.49
C LYS A 22 -4.90 5.57 4.41
N LEU A 23 -4.98 4.31 4.82
CA LEU A 23 -5.16 3.22 3.85
C LEU A 23 -6.52 3.31 3.17
N VAL A 24 -7.57 3.59 3.94
CA VAL A 24 -8.89 3.74 3.37
C VAL A 24 -8.95 4.96 2.46
N GLY A 25 -8.36 6.07 2.88
CA GLY A 25 -8.36 7.28 2.06
C GLY A 25 -7.63 7.09 0.74
N TYR A 26 -6.49 6.44 0.77
CA TYR A 26 -5.74 6.18 -0.45
C TYR A 26 -6.52 5.26 -1.39
N MET A 27 -7.13 4.22 -0.84
CA MET A 27 -7.95 3.31 -1.65
C MET A 27 -9.10 4.04 -2.31
N GLU A 28 -9.79 4.91 -1.57
CA GLU A 28 -10.89 5.66 -2.14
C GLU A 28 -10.43 6.54 -3.29
N GLU A 29 -9.28 7.19 -3.13
CA GLU A 29 -8.75 8.04 -4.19
C GLU A 29 -8.38 7.23 -5.43
N ILE A 30 -7.75 6.07 -5.25
CA ILE A 30 -7.36 5.24 -6.39
C ILE A 30 -8.59 4.71 -7.12
N LEU A 31 -9.60 4.26 -6.38
CA LEU A 31 -10.80 3.74 -7.00
C LEU A 31 -11.54 4.82 -7.78
N GLU A 32 -11.54 6.04 -7.27
CA GLU A 32 -12.17 7.14 -7.98
C GLU A 32 -11.39 7.52 -9.24
N LEU A 33 -10.07 7.65 -9.12
CA LEU A 33 -9.23 7.95 -10.29
C LEU A 33 -9.33 6.85 -11.33
N ASN A 34 -9.48 5.61 -10.91
CA ASN A 34 -9.55 4.49 -11.83
C ASN A 34 -10.73 4.57 -12.77
N GLN A 35 -11.78 5.28 -12.37
CA GLN A 35 -12.92 5.49 -13.26
C GLN A 35 -12.56 6.34 -14.47
N HIS A 36 -11.45 7.08 -14.38
CA HIS A 36 -11.05 8.01 -15.42
C HIS A 36 -9.82 7.56 -16.19
N ILE A 37 -8.84 6.95 -15.52
CA ILE A 37 -7.54 6.70 -16.15
C ILE A 37 -7.06 5.25 -16.04
N ASN A 38 -7.90 4.34 -15.60
CA ASN A 38 -7.58 2.90 -15.61
C ASN A 38 -6.24 2.56 -14.95
N LEU A 39 -6.10 2.93 -13.68
CA LEU A 39 -4.90 2.61 -12.93
C LEU A 39 -4.80 1.13 -12.58
N THR A 40 -5.93 0.47 -12.41
CA THR A 40 -5.98 -0.93 -12.04
C THR A 40 -7.25 -1.55 -12.59
N ALA A 41 -7.22 -2.87 -12.82
CA ALA A 41 -8.42 -3.61 -13.22
C ALA A 41 -9.36 -3.84 -12.05
N ILE A 42 -8.91 -3.57 -10.84
CA ILE A 42 -9.69 -3.84 -9.63
C ILE A 42 -10.55 -2.63 -9.31
N THR A 43 -11.87 -2.83 -9.27
CA THR A 43 -12.82 -1.75 -9.02
C THR A 43 -13.60 -1.93 -7.73
N ASP A 44 -13.42 -3.06 -7.03
CA ASP A 44 -14.15 -3.39 -5.83
C ASP A 44 -13.26 -3.23 -4.59
N ARG A 45 -13.84 -2.68 -3.52
CA ARG A 45 -13.06 -2.35 -2.32
C ARG A 45 -12.46 -3.59 -1.66
N GLU A 46 -13.24 -4.67 -1.58
CA GLU A 46 -12.73 -5.89 -0.95
C GLU A 46 -11.60 -6.51 -1.76
N GLU A 47 -11.73 -6.50 -3.08
CA GLU A 47 -10.64 -6.99 -3.92
C GLU A 47 -9.43 -6.10 -3.85
N PHE A 48 -9.65 -4.79 -3.74
CA PHE A 48 -8.53 -3.85 -3.60
C PHE A 48 -7.71 -4.18 -2.36
N ILE A 49 -8.39 -4.36 -1.23
CA ILE A 49 -7.70 -4.68 0.01
C ILE A 49 -6.97 -6.01 -0.12
N LYS A 50 -7.64 -7.01 -0.69
CA LYS A 50 -7.08 -8.35 -0.78
C LYS A 50 -5.87 -8.40 -1.71
N LYS A 51 -6.01 -7.82 -2.91
CA LYS A 51 -4.98 -7.99 -3.94
C LYS A 51 -3.92 -6.92 -3.92
N HIS A 52 -4.25 -5.71 -3.51
CA HIS A 52 -3.26 -4.65 -3.45
C HIS A 52 -2.65 -4.51 -2.08
N TYR A 53 -3.49 -4.39 -1.04
CA TYR A 53 -2.96 -4.09 0.29
C TYR A 53 -2.33 -5.31 0.96
N ILE A 54 -3.04 -6.43 1.01
CA ILE A 54 -2.49 -7.62 1.65
C ILE A 54 -1.25 -8.09 0.91
N ASP A 55 -1.32 -8.13 -0.42
CA ASP A 55 -0.19 -8.54 -1.23
C ASP A 55 1.03 -7.65 -0.99
N SER A 56 0.82 -6.33 -0.95
CA SER A 56 1.91 -5.40 -0.71
C SER A 56 2.52 -5.60 0.68
N LEU A 57 1.68 -5.78 1.68
CA LEU A 57 2.15 -5.89 3.07
C LEU A 57 2.88 -7.20 3.33
N LEU A 58 2.74 -8.19 2.45
CA LEU A 58 3.48 -9.44 2.62
C LEU A 58 4.98 -9.25 2.53
N CYS A 59 5.44 -8.13 2.00
CA CYS A 59 6.88 -7.82 1.97
C CYS A 59 7.49 -7.80 3.36
N VAL A 60 6.69 -7.59 4.42
CA VAL A 60 7.23 -7.54 5.77
C VAL A 60 7.83 -8.86 6.20
N GLY A 61 7.54 -9.96 5.48
CA GLY A 61 8.12 -11.25 5.80
C GLY A 61 9.60 -11.36 5.48
N TYR A 62 10.14 -10.44 4.70
CA TYR A 62 11.55 -10.51 4.32
C TYR A 62 12.43 -9.79 5.33
N GLU A 63 13.54 -10.46 5.70
CA GLU A 63 14.47 -9.89 6.63
C GLU A 63 15.07 -8.58 6.13
N GLU A 64 15.35 -8.54 4.83
CA GLU A 64 15.89 -7.32 4.23
C GLU A 64 14.97 -6.13 4.44
N PHE A 65 13.66 -6.35 4.33
CA PHE A 65 12.72 -5.27 4.55
C PHE A 65 12.74 -4.82 6.00
N LYS A 66 12.76 -5.78 6.94
CA LYS A 66 12.71 -5.44 8.35
C LYS A 66 13.89 -4.59 8.77
N LYS A 67 15.06 -4.86 8.21
CA LYS A 67 16.28 -4.15 8.58
C LYS A 67 16.46 -2.84 7.84
N ALA A 68 15.78 -2.66 6.72
CA ALA A 68 15.98 -1.48 5.90
C ALA A 68 15.39 -0.25 6.57
N LYS A 69 16.10 0.87 6.46
CA LYS A 69 15.62 2.16 6.91
C LYS A 69 15.07 2.98 5.75
N THR A 70 15.56 2.70 4.56
CA THR A 70 15.12 3.38 3.33
C THR A 70 14.73 2.33 2.32
N ILE A 71 13.57 2.51 1.70
CA ILE A 71 13.03 1.58 0.71
C ILE A 71 12.75 2.35 -0.56
N ILE A 72 13.25 1.82 -1.68
CA ILE A 72 13.02 2.44 -2.98
C ILE A 72 12.13 1.52 -3.80
N ASP A 73 11.04 2.08 -4.31
CA ASP A 73 10.09 1.35 -5.14
C ASP A 73 10.10 1.99 -6.52
N VAL A 74 10.57 1.24 -7.50
CA VAL A 74 10.72 1.73 -8.87
C VAL A 74 9.57 1.23 -9.72
N GLY A 75 8.94 2.15 -10.48
CA GLY A 75 7.85 1.79 -11.35
C GLY A 75 6.58 1.49 -10.59
N THR A 76 6.22 2.36 -9.65
CA THR A 76 5.10 2.11 -8.75
C THR A 76 3.74 2.05 -9.44
N GLY A 77 3.58 2.77 -10.56
CA GLY A 77 2.27 2.86 -11.19
C GLY A 77 1.24 3.43 -10.24
N GLY A 78 0.37 2.57 -9.69
CA GLY A 78 -0.65 2.98 -8.73
C GLY A 78 -0.14 3.16 -7.31
N GLY A 79 1.17 3.00 -7.09
CA GLY A 79 1.75 3.19 -5.77
C GLY A 79 1.91 1.91 -4.97
N PHE A 80 1.92 0.76 -5.62
CA PHE A 80 2.02 -0.53 -4.94
C PHE A 80 3.34 -1.21 -5.30
N PRO A 81 4.02 -1.80 -4.32
CA PRO A 81 3.64 -1.93 -2.91
C PRO A 81 4.05 -0.76 -2.04
N GLY A 82 4.66 0.27 -2.60
CA GLY A 82 5.32 1.32 -1.84
C GLY A 82 4.39 2.10 -0.91
N VAL A 83 3.23 2.56 -1.39
CA VAL A 83 2.37 3.42 -0.58
C VAL A 83 1.80 2.68 0.62
N PRO A 84 1.23 1.47 0.46
CA PRO A 84 0.74 0.77 1.66
C PRO A 84 1.83 0.51 2.69
N LEU A 85 3.04 0.18 2.23
CA LEU A 85 4.15 -0.06 3.15
C LEU A 85 4.58 1.23 3.84
N ALA A 86 4.57 2.35 3.13
CA ALA A 86 4.93 3.63 3.74
C ALA A 86 3.92 4.01 4.82
N ILE A 87 2.65 3.74 4.60
CA ILE A 87 1.61 4.03 5.58
C ILE A 87 1.80 3.13 6.80
N ALA A 88 2.07 1.84 6.58
CA ALA A 88 2.22 0.89 7.68
C ALA A 88 3.48 1.11 8.49
N PHE A 89 4.53 1.64 7.87
CA PHE A 89 5.84 1.83 8.52
C PHE A 89 6.30 3.28 8.37
N PRO A 90 5.65 4.22 9.05
CA PRO A 90 6.01 5.63 8.90
C PRO A 90 7.40 5.96 9.41
N GLU A 91 8.02 5.07 10.18
CA GLU A 91 9.37 5.29 10.69
C GLU A 91 10.43 5.02 9.62
N LYS A 92 10.07 4.33 8.53
CA LYS A 92 11.00 4.07 7.44
C LYS A 92 10.85 5.13 6.36
N LYS A 93 11.92 5.37 5.61
CA LYS A 93 11.88 6.30 4.50
C LYS A 93 11.56 5.56 3.21
N PHE A 94 10.58 6.05 2.48
CA PHE A 94 10.17 5.45 1.20
C PHE A 94 10.38 6.44 0.08
N ILE A 95 10.97 5.95 -1.02
CA ILE A 95 11.15 6.73 -2.24
C ILE A 95 10.44 5.98 -3.36
N LEU A 96 9.45 6.63 -3.94
CA LEU A 96 8.63 6.00 -4.99
C LEU A 96 8.97 6.67 -6.32
N ILE A 97 9.37 5.86 -7.29
CA ILE A 97 9.77 6.35 -8.60
C ILE A 97 8.89 5.73 -9.67
N ASP A 98 8.29 6.58 -10.50
CA ASP A 98 7.52 6.12 -11.64
C ASP A 98 8.26 6.51 -12.89
N SER A 99 8.73 5.52 -13.63
CA SER A 99 9.54 5.74 -14.81
C SER A 99 8.79 6.48 -15.91
N LEU A 100 7.47 6.36 -15.95
CA LEU A 100 6.67 7.04 -16.96
C LEU A 100 6.33 8.47 -16.59
N ASN A 101 6.46 8.79 -15.31
CA ASN A 101 6.22 10.14 -14.83
C ASN A 101 4.83 10.67 -15.15
N LYS A 102 3.85 9.80 -15.20
CA LYS A 102 2.50 10.19 -15.60
C LYS A 102 1.48 10.11 -14.49
N ARG A 103 1.78 9.41 -13.42
CA ARG A 103 0.78 9.10 -12.39
C ARG A 103 1.13 9.69 -11.04
N ILE A 104 2.05 10.55 -11.02
CA ILE A 104 2.51 11.14 -9.77
C ILE A 104 1.78 12.43 -9.50
#